data_630682fe3251a6872ac33c77f0a052b4
#
_entry.id   630682fe3251a6872ac33c77f0a052b4
#
_cell.length_a   1.000
_cell.length_b   1.000
_cell.length_c   1.000
_cell.angle_alpha   90.00
_cell.angle_beta   90.00
_cell.angle_gamma   90.00
#
_symmetry.space_group_name_H-M   'P 1'
#
loop_
_entity.id
_entity.type
_entity.pdbx_description
1 polymer ?
#
loop_
_entity_poly.entity_id
_entity_poly.type
_entity_poly.pdbx_seq_one_letter_code
_entity_poly.pdbx_strand_id
1 'polypeptide(L)'
;MTIKKNIILIGLFIFIVLSLFINKLTTPRVLSTNELLINGLFLFENPKQISDFSFYSANGEVFNKTNLNDKWTLMYFGFTRCPDECPTTMYQISKLIKILREKEFPLNDKQWVLVSIDPERDTPEDINKYAKGFDASFIGVSNTRPMLLNLATQLSVNNVMPSGDKMDHSHLDNHVNNIILLNPKGEFAGVFRPPFDISRLSLTYQSITSSK
;
A
#
# COMPACT_ATOMS: atom_id res chain seq x y z
N MET A 1 23.27 -44.24 33.81
CA MET A 1 22.39 -43.05 33.95
C MET A 1 22.87 -41.82 33.20
N THR A 2 24.16 -41.67 32.96
CA THR A 2 24.80 -40.50 32.33
C THR A 2 24.53 -40.37 30.80
N ILE A 3 24.62 -41.50 30.04
CA ILE A 3 24.48 -41.50 28.57
C ILE A 3 23.07 -41.04 28.15
N LYS A 4 22.00 -41.54 28.81
CA LYS A 4 20.63 -41.13 28.52
C LYS A 4 20.40 -39.62 28.78
N LYS A 5 20.97 -39.08 29.86
CA LYS A 5 20.94 -37.64 30.16
C LYS A 5 21.61 -36.82 29.07
N ASN A 6 22.78 -37.25 28.60
CA ASN A 6 23.50 -36.53 27.54
C ASN A 6 22.75 -36.55 26.21
N ILE A 7 22.12 -37.67 25.84
CA ILE A 7 21.28 -37.76 24.64
C ILE A 7 20.08 -36.79 24.73
N ILE A 8 19.42 -36.71 25.89
CA ILE A 8 18.29 -35.77 26.11
C ILE A 8 18.76 -34.31 26.01
N LEU A 9 19.91 -33.98 26.59
CA LEU A 9 20.48 -32.63 26.52
C LEU A 9 20.84 -32.23 25.09
N ILE A 10 21.43 -33.13 24.32
CA ILE A 10 21.76 -32.92 22.90
C ILE A 10 20.47 -32.73 22.10
N GLY A 11 19.46 -33.55 22.30
CA GLY A 11 18.17 -33.44 21.64
C GLY A 11 17.48 -32.10 21.94
N LEU A 12 17.49 -31.66 23.20
CA LEU A 12 16.96 -30.38 23.62
C LEU A 12 17.71 -29.21 22.97
N PHE A 13 19.05 -29.29 22.93
CA PHE A 13 19.87 -28.25 22.29
C PHE A 13 19.57 -28.15 20.79
N ILE A 14 19.49 -29.27 20.07
CA ILE A 14 19.15 -29.31 18.64
C ILE A 14 17.76 -28.71 18.43
N PHE A 15 16.78 -29.07 19.26
CA PHE A 15 15.42 -28.54 19.17
C PHE A 15 15.41 -27.03 19.35
N ILE A 16 16.13 -26.47 20.34
CA ILE A 16 16.22 -25.02 20.57
C ILE A 16 16.88 -24.35 19.37
N VAL A 17 17.99 -24.87 18.87
CA VAL A 17 18.68 -24.28 17.70
C VAL A 17 17.81 -24.30 16.47
N LEU A 18 17.09 -25.39 16.18
CA LEU A 18 16.16 -25.49 15.07
C LEU A 18 14.98 -24.51 15.23
N SER A 19 14.44 -24.40 16.44
CA SER A 19 13.34 -23.46 16.74
C SER A 19 13.77 -22.02 16.52
N LEU A 20 14.95 -21.62 16.99
CA LEU A 20 15.52 -20.28 16.76
C LEU A 20 15.82 -20.03 15.28
N PHE A 21 16.30 -21.05 14.57
CA PHE A 21 16.57 -20.95 13.14
C PHE A 21 15.28 -20.77 12.32
N ILE A 22 14.25 -21.57 12.62
CA ILE A 22 12.93 -21.44 11.99
C ILE A 22 12.33 -20.07 12.28
N ASN A 23 12.37 -19.62 13.54
CA ASN A 23 11.89 -18.31 13.92
C ASN A 23 12.59 -17.17 13.14
N LYS A 24 13.92 -17.28 12.95
CA LYS A 24 14.68 -16.30 12.16
C LYS A 24 14.32 -16.32 10.67
N LEU A 25 13.92 -17.45 10.12
CA LEU A 25 13.51 -17.58 8.71
C LEU A 25 12.07 -17.07 8.49
N THR A 26 11.21 -17.16 9.51
CA THR A 26 9.79 -16.79 9.40
C THR A 26 9.53 -15.33 9.79
N THR A 27 10.41 -14.73 10.60
CA THR A 27 10.23 -13.31 10.96
C THR A 27 10.64 -12.40 9.80
N PRO A 28 9.77 -11.48 9.36
CA PRO A 28 10.12 -10.50 8.34
C PRO A 28 11.33 -9.66 8.77
N ARG A 29 12.23 -9.42 7.84
CA ARG A 29 13.42 -8.59 8.10
C ARG A 29 12.98 -7.14 8.28
N VAL A 30 13.32 -6.52 9.40
CA VAL A 30 13.16 -5.09 9.62
C VAL A 30 14.29 -4.35 8.92
N LEU A 31 13.95 -3.49 7.96
CA LEU A 31 14.90 -2.68 7.21
C LEU A 31 15.18 -1.35 7.94
N SER A 32 16.42 -0.88 7.85
CA SER A 32 16.78 0.47 8.31
C SER A 32 16.19 1.54 7.37
N THR A 33 16.10 2.79 7.83
CA THR A 33 15.60 3.93 7.03
C THR A 33 16.33 4.08 5.70
N ASN A 34 17.65 3.88 5.69
CA ASN A 34 18.45 3.95 4.46
C ASN A 34 18.12 2.78 3.50
N GLU A 35 17.93 1.57 4.03
CA GLU A 35 17.52 0.44 3.21
C GLU A 35 16.11 0.63 2.64
N LEU A 36 15.17 1.20 3.41
CA LEU A 36 13.84 1.56 2.93
C LEU A 36 13.91 2.54 1.76
N LEU A 37 14.73 3.60 1.89
CA LEU A 37 14.92 4.61 0.85
C LEU A 37 15.52 4.01 -0.44
N ILE A 38 16.55 3.19 -0.34
CA ILE A 38 17.19 2.51 -1.48
C ILE A 38 16.20 1.57 -2.18
N ASN A 39 15.26 0.99 -1.44
CA ASN A 39 14.22 0.12 -1.97
C ASN A 39 12.93 0.87 -2.41
N GLY A 40 12.99 2.20 -2.51
CA GLY A 40 11.93 3.03 -3.09
C GLY A 40 10.90 3.57 -2.12
N LEU A 41 11.02 3.31 -0.80
CA LEU A 41 10.14 3.92 0.21
C LEU A 41 10.83 5.12 0.87
N PHE A 42 10.26 6.28 0.67
CA PHE A 42 10.56 7.47 1.46
C PHE A 42 9.63 7.52 2.67
N LEU A 43 10.11 7.07 3.82
CA LEU A 43 9.38 7.07 5.09
C LEU A 43 9.65 8.37 5.84
N PHE A 44 8.61 9.02 6.37
CA PHE A 44 8.75 10.23 7.17
C PHE A 44 9.14 9.90 8.60
N GLU A 45 10.10 10.61 9.15
CA GLU A 45 10.45 10.52 10.57
C GLU A 45 9.26 10.89 11.47
N ASN A 46 8.51 11.91 11.06
CA ASN A 46 7.28 12.36 11.72
C ASN A 46 6.12 12.27 10.73
N PRO A 47 5.28 11.23 10.82
CA PRO A 47 4.06 11.10 10.01
C PRO A 47 3.16 12.32 10.15
N LYS A 48 2.54 12.75 9.06
CA LYS A 48 1.71 13.96 9.01
C LYS A 48 0.25 13.61 9.25
N GLN A 49 -0.38 14.36 10.15
CA GLN A 49 -1.82 14.30 10.32
C GLN A 49 -2.52 14.78 9.04
N ILE A 50 -3.58 14.09 8.65
CA ILE A 50 -4.48 14.53 7.58
C ILE A 50 -5.81 14.97 8.17
N SER A 51 -6.41 15.99 7.58
CA SER A 51 -7.75 16.46 7.96
C SER A 51 -8.82 15.50 7.46
N ASP A 52 -10.05 15.69 7.95
CA ASP A 52 -11.18 14.88 7.53
C ASP A 52 -11.44 15.00 6.04
N PHE A 53 -11.79 13.89 5.45
CA PHE A 53 -12.20 13.75 4.06
C PHE A 53 -13.37 12.77 3.95
N SER A 54 -14.08 12.80 2.85
CA SER A 54 -15.14 11.85 2.56
C SER A 54 -15.15 11.54 1.07
N PHE A 55 -15.17 10.28 0.72
CA PHE A 55 -15.34 9.76 -0.64
C PHE A 55 -16.45 8.72 -0.64
N TYR A 56 -16.89 8.33 -1.81
CA TYR A 56 -17.90 7.29 -2.00
C TYR A 56 -17.28 6.14 -2.79
N SER A 57 -17.56 4.93 -2.36
CA SER A 57 -17.35 3.69 -3.10
C SER A 57 -18.67 3.22 -3.72
N ALA A 58 -18.68 2.05 -4.34
CA ALA A 58 -19.90 1.47 -4.89
C ALA A 58 -21.01 1.35 -3.82
N ASN A 59 -22.28 1.40 -4.27
CA ASN A 59 -23.47 1.32 -3.42
C ASN A 59 -23.59 2.45 -2.38
N GLY A 60 -22.91 3.58 -2.59
CA GLY A 60 -22.94 4.71 -1.68
C GLY A 60 -22.17 4.50 -0.37
N GLU A 61 -21.32 3.48 -0.27
CA GLU A 61 -20.46 3.28 0.88
C GLU A 61 -19.52 4.47 1.05
N VAL A 62 -19.50 5.04 2.26
CA VAL A 62 -18.65 6.17 2.59
C VAL A 62 -17.27 5.69 3.00
N PHE A 63 -16.25 6.21 2.35
CA PHE A 63 -14.84 6.05 2.72
C PHE A 63 -14.30 7.36 3.25
N ASN A 64 -13.91 7.38 4.50
CA ASN A 64 -13.44 8.58 5.20
C ASN A 64 -12.24 8.26 6.10
N LYS A 65 -11.79 9.24 6.87
CA LYS A 65 -10.63 9.10 7.76
C LYS A 65 -10.77 7.96 8.77
N THR A 66 -11.98 7.65 9.26
CA THR A 66 -12.17 6.56 10.23
C THR A 66 -11.89 5.18 9.64
N ASN A 67 -12.02 5.02 8.31
CA ASN A 67 -11.68 3.77 7.62
C ASN A 67 -10.17 3.50 7.55
N LEU A 68 -9.34 4.49 7.88
CA LEU A 68 -7.88 4.35 7.94
C LEU A 68 -7.41 3.79 9.30
N ASN A 69 -8.23 3.90 10.35
CA ASN A 69 -7.85 3.49 11.69
C ASN A 69 -7.54 1.98 11.75
N ASP A 70 -6.48 1.64 12.46
CA ASP A 70 -5.98 0.29 12.67
C ASP A 70 -5.59 -0.43 11.37
N LYS A 71 -5.34 0.33 10.27
CA LYS A 71 -4.98 -0.22 8.97
C LYS A 71 -3.78 0.48 8.34
N TRP A 72 -2.82 -0.31 7.89
CA TRP A 72 -1.84 0.14 6.92
C TRP A 72 -2.50 0.29 5.56
N THR A 73 -2.54 1.50 5.02
CA THR A 73 -3.22 1.79 3.76
C THR A 73 -2.21 2.15 2.68
N LEU A 74 -2.23 1.41 1.57
CA LEU A 74 -1.64 1.89 0.33
C LEU A 74 -2.74 2.60 -0.47
N MET A 75 -2.53 3.89 -0.73
CA MET A 75 -3.46 4.72 -1.48
C MET A 75 -2.80 5.17 -2.78
N TYR A 76 -3.46 4.94 -3.89
CA TYR A 76 -3.01 5.35 -5.20
C TYR A 76 -4.04 6.29 -5.84
N PHE A 77 -3.55 7.32 -6.51
CA PHE A 77 -4.38 8.27 -7.23
C PHE A 77 -4.32 7.94 -8.72
N GLY A 78 -5.46 7.61 -9.31
CA GLY A 78 -5.54 7.18 -10.70
C GLY A 78 -6.94 7.35 -11.27
N PHE A 79 -7.18 6.88 -12.48
CA PHE A 79 -8.48 6.97 -13.15
C PHE A 79 -8.68 5.83 -14.13
N THR A 80 -9.96 5.55 -14.47
CA THR A 80 -10.32 4.35 -15.25
C THR A 80 -9.81 4.38 -16.70
N ARG A 81 -9.59 5.58 -17.26
CA ARG A 81 -9.20 5.77 -18.67
C ARG A 81 -7.70 6.03 -18.86
N CYS A 82 -6.91 5.84 -17.82
CA CYS A 82 -5.45 5.95 -17.92
C CYS A 82 -4.91 4.81 -18.80
N PRO A 83 -4.17 5.11 -19.90
CA PRO A 83 -3.78 4.06 -20.84
C PRO A 83 -2.68 3.13 -20.32
N ASP A 84 -1.70 3.64 -19.55
CA ASP A 84 -0.47 2.90 -19.28
C ASP A 84 -0.08 2.86 -17.79
N GLU A 85 0.05 4.00 -17.13
CA GLU A 85 0.66 4.09 -15.81
C GLU A 85 -0.23 3.55 -14.69
N CYS A 86 -1.54 3.87 -14.73
CA CYS A 86 -2.46 3.39 -13.72
C CYS A 86 -2.60 1.86 -13.74
N PRO A 87 -2.86 1.20 -14.89
CA PRO A 87 -2.94 -0.24 -14.92
C PRO A 87 -1.61 -0.90 -14.53
N THR A 88 -0.47 -0.32 -14.89
CA THR A 88 0.85 -0.82 -14.50
C THR A 88 1.05 -0.76 -12.97
N THR A 89 0.76 0.38 -12.35
CA THR A 89 0.89 0.55 -10.89
C THR A 89 -0.10 -0.34 -10.13
N MET A 90 -1.36 -0.38 -10.56
CA MET A 90 -2.38 -1.25 -9.96
C MET A 90 -2.00 -2.73 -10.06
N TYR A 91 -1.41 -3.14 -11.18
CA TYR A 91 -0.88 -4.49 -11.35
C TYR A 91 0.28 -4.79 -10.39
N GLN A 92 1.18 -3.83 -10.14
CA GLN A 92 2.25 -4.03 -9.15
C GLN A 92 1.69 -4.19 -7.72
N ILE A 93 0.68 -3.39 -7.35
CA ILE A 93 0.04 -3.54 -6.04
C ILE A 93 -0.70 -4.89 -5.97
N SER A 94 -1.40 -5.32 -7.02
CA SER A 94 -2.06 -6.64 -7.03
C SER A 94 -1.07 -7.80 -6.90
N LYS A 95 0.10 -7.71 -7.53
CA LYS A 95 1.19 -8.66 -7.32
C LYS A 95 1.71 -8.66 -5.88
N LEU A 96 1.86 -7.49 -5.27
CA LEU A 96 2.20 -7.39 -3.85
C LEU A 96 1.19 -8.15 -2.99
N ILE A 97 -0.10 -7.90 -3.19
CA ILE A 97 -1.19 -8.56 -2.45
C ILE A 97 -1.10 -10.08 -2.61
N LYS A 98 -0.88 -10.57 -3.84
CA LYS A 98 -0.72 -11.99 -4.13
C LYS A 98 0.47 -12.59 -3.37
N ILE A 99 1.65 -11.95 -3.40
CA ILE A 99 2.84 -12.41 -2.67
C ILE A 99 2.60 -12.46 -1.17
N LEU A 100 1.91 -11.47 -0.62
CA LEU A 100 1.58 -11.43 0.81
C LEU A 100 0.65 -12.60 1.19
N ARG A 101 -0.35 -12.92 0.36
CA ARG A 101 -1.21 -14.09 0.55
C ARG A 101 -0.45 -15.41 0.45
N GLU A 102 0.41 -15.58 -0.54
CA GLU A 102 1.23 -16.76 -0.73
C GLU A 102 2.20 -17.00 0.43
N LYS A 103 2.62 -15.95 1.10
CA LYS A 103 3.47 -16.00 2.31
C LYS A 103 2.67 -16.07 3.60
N GLU A 104 1.35 -16.21 3.54
CA GLU A 104 0.47 -16.19 4.71
C GLU A 104 0.66 -14.95 5.61
N PHE A 105 1.07 -13.83 4.99
CA PHE A 105 1.28 -12.58 5.70
C PHE A 105 -0.08 -12.00 6.16
N PRO A 106 -0.20 -11.52 7.43
CA PRO A 106 -1.47 -10.99 7.93
C PRO A 106 -1.97 -9.80 7.10
N LEU A 107 -3.21 -9.89 6.61
CA LEU A 107 -3.84 -8.85 5.78
C LEU A 107 -5.05 -8.17 6.44
N ASN A 108 -5.45 -8.59 7.62
CA ASN A 108 -6.61 -8.07 8.34
C ASN A 108 -6.49 -6.58 8.71
N ASP A 109 -5.27 -6.09 8.88
CA ASP A 109 -4.90 -4.70 9.16
C ASP A 109 -4.30 -3.98 7.92
N LYS A 110 -4.59 -4.46 6.71
CA LYS A 110 -4.09 -3.91 5.45
C LYS A 110 -5.25 -3.52 4.54
N GLN A 111 -5.11 -2.42 3.81
CA GLN A 111 -6.08 -2.05 2.78
C GLN A 111 -5.41 -1.34 1.59
N TRP A 112 -6.08 -1.40 0.46
CA TRP A 112 -5.60 -0.92 -0.84
C TRP A 112 -6.69 -0.04 -1.43
N VAL A 113 -6.37 1.24 -1.64
CA VAL A 113 -7.35 2.24 -2.04
C VAL A 113 -6.93 2.90 -3.35
N LEU A 114 -7.84 2.93 -4.32
CA LEU A 114 -7.70 3.72 -5.54
C LEU A 114 -8.63 4.93 -5.44
N VAL A 115 -8.07 6.13 -5.45
CA VAL A 115 -8.82 7.39 -5.46
C VAL A 115 -8.86 7.92 -6.88
N SER A 116 -10.07 8.16 -7.42
CA SER A 116 -10.21 8.74 -8.75
C SER A 116 -9.70 10.18 -8.79
N ILE A 117 -8.87 10.49 -9.80
CA ILE A 117 -8.45 11.86 -10.13
C ILE A 117 -9.32 12.49 -11.22
N ASP A 118 -10.28 11.76 -11.76
CA ASP A 118 -11.21 12.20 -12.79
C ASP A 118 -12.68 12.05 -12.36
N PRO A 119 -13.09 12.71 -11.27
CA PRO A 119 -14.41 12.51 -10.66
C PRO A 119 -15.58 12.92 -11.55
N GLU A 120 -15.34 13.68 -12.60
CA GLU A 120 -16.37 14.05 -13.57
C GLU A 120 -16.74 12.89 -14.51
N ARG A 121 -15.81 11.91 -14.68
CA ARG A 121 -16.00 10.79 -15.59
C ARG A 121 -15.99 9.44 -14.89
N ASP A 122 -15.41 9.34 -13.69
CA ASP A 122 -15.35 8.14 -12.89
C ASP A 122 -16.39 8.20 -11.76
N THR A 123 -17.51 7.53 -11.94
CA THR A 123 -18.46 7.34 -10.83
C THR A 123 -17.82 6.47 -9.73
N PRO A 124 -18.32 6.49 -8.47
CA PRO A 124 -17.87 5.59 -7.42
C PRO A 124 -17.94 4.10 -7.83
N GLU A 125 -18.97 3.73 -8.58
CA GLU A 125 -19.17 2.39 -9.12
C GLU A 125 -18.10 2.01 -10.13
N ASP A 126 -17.79 2.92 -11.08
CA ASP A 126 -16.81 2.67 -12.15
C ASP A 126 -15.41 2.49 -11.58
N ILE A 127 -14.97 3.41 -10.73
CA ILE A 127 -13.62 3.34 -10.14
C ILE A 127 -13.47 2.13 -9.21
N ASN A 128 -14.52 1.75 -8.47
CA ASN A 128 -14.50 0.55 -7.62
C ASN A 128 -14.48 -0.73 -8.46
N LYS A 129 -15.27 -0.80 -9.53
CA LYS A 129 -15.24 -1.92 -10.47
C LYS A 129 -13.88 -2.06 -11.13
N TYR A 130 -13.29 -0.95 -11.57
CA TYR A 130 -11.96 -0.92 -12.16
C TYR A 130 -10.90 -1.43 -11.17
N ALA A 131 -10.89 -0.90 -9.94
CA ALA A 131 -9.95 -1.31 -8.90
C ALA A 131 -10.07 -2.81 -8.59
N LYS A 132 -11.28 -3.34 -8.41
CA LYS A 132 -11.55 -4.76 -8.17
C LYS A 132 -11.19 -5.67 -9.33
N GLY A 133 -11.05 -5.13 -10.54
CA GLY A 133 -10.53 -5.87 -11.68
C GLY A 133 -9.07 -6.33 -11.53
N PHE A 134 -8.28 -5.67 -10.68
CA PHE A 134 -6.90 -6.07 -10.37
C PHE A 134 -6.82 -7.04 -9.19
N ASP A 135 -7.59 -6.80 -8.13
CA ASP A 135 -7.76 -7.69 -6.99
C ASP A 135 -9.05 -7.33 -6.23
N ALA A 136 -9.80 -8.34 -5.79
CA ALA A 136 -11.09 -8.16 -5.11
C ALA A 136 -11.01 -7.36 -3.79
N SER A 137 -9.83 -7.26 -3.19
CA SER A 137 -9.60 -6.51 -1.94
C SER A 137 -9.37 -5.01 -2.14
N PHE A 138 -9.27 -4.53 -3.38
CA PHE A 138 -9.21 -3.09 -3.62
C PHE A 138 -10.54 -2.39 -3.31
N ILE A 139 -10.41 -1.15 -2.86
CA ILE A 139 -11.51 -0.21 -2.67
C ILE A 139 -11.27 0.96 -3.63
N GLY A 140 -12.13 1.12 -4.63
CA GLY A 140 -12.13 2.28 -5.50
C GLY A 140 -13.08 3.33 -4.95
N VAL A 141 -12.64 4.60 -4.92
CA VAL A 141 -13.42 5.71 -4.36
C VAL A 141 -13.37 6.94 -5.26
N SER A 142 -14.48 7.68 -5.33
CA SER A 142 -14.60 8.94 -6.04
C SER A 142 -15.45 9.93 -5.24
N ASN A 143 -15.24 11.23 -5.46
CA ASN A 143 -16.07 12.31 -4.96
C ASN A 143 -15.84 13.56 -5.84
N THR A 144 -16.39 14.71 -5.47
CA THR A 144 -16.25 15.97 -6.19
C THR A 144 -14.79 16.43 -6.28
N ARG A 145 -14.51 17.24 -7.30
CA ARG A 145 -13.16 17.83 -7.51
C ARG A 145 -12.62 18.58 -6.28
N PRO A 146 -13.40 19.42 -5.57
CA PRO A 146 -12.91 20.10 -4.38
C PRO A 146 -12.45 19.11 -3.28
N MET A 147 -13.17 18.01 -3.08
CA MET A 147 -12.80 17.00 -2.08
C MET A 147 -11.52 16.26 -2.49
N LEU A 148 -11.39 15.92 -3.77
CA LEU A 148 -10.19 15.35 -4.35
C LEU A 148 -8.97 16.26 -4.13
N LEU A 149 -9.07 17.53 -4.50
CA LEU A 149 -7.98 18.51 -4.37
C LEU A 149 -7.56 18.71 -2.90
N ASN A 150 -8.53 18.71 -2.00
CA ASN A 150 -8.27 18.80 -0.56
C ASN A 150 -7.39 17.62 -0.09
N LEU A 151 -7.79 16.38 -0.38
CA LEU A 151 -7.03 15.19 0.03
C LEU A 151 -5.66 15.12 -0.68
N ALA A 152 -5.62 15.37 -1.99
CA ALA A 152 -4.40 15.33 -2.78
C ALA A 152 -3.35 16.33 -2.27
N THR A 153 -3.77 17.56 -1.91
CA THR A 153 -2.88 18.57 -1.34
C THR A 153 -2.27 18.11 -0.02
N GLN A 154 -3.07 17.53 0.87
CA GLN A 154 -2.60 17.03 2.16
C GLN A 154 -1.57 15.88 2.00
N LEU A 155 -1.75 15.06 0.98
CA LEU A 155 -0.88 13.92 0.67
C LEU A 155 0.26 14.28 -0.30
N SER A 156 0.42 15.58 -0.62
CA SER A 156 1.45 16.08 -1.54
C SER A 156 1.39 15.41 -2.93
N VAL A 157 0.16 15.06 -3.36
CA VAL A 157 -0.11 14.53 -4.70
C VAL A 157 -0.35 15.72 -5.63
N ASN A 158 0.60 15.96 -6.52
CA ASN A 158 0.51 17.03 -7.52
C ASN A 158 -0.16 16.50 -8.81
N ASN A 159 -0.71 17.42 -9.61
CA ASN A 159 -1.29 17.11 -10.94
C ASN A 159 -2.45 16.11 -10.94
N VAL A 160 -3.39 16.28 -10.02
CA VAL A 160 -4.65 15.54 -10.01
C VAL A 160 -5.69 16.09 -11.00
N MET A 161 -5.27 16.84 -12.01
CA MET A 161 -6.14 17.34 -13.06
C MET A 161 -5.96 16.48 -14.32
N PRO A 162 -6.97 15.75 -14.78
CA PRO A 162 -6.99 15.31 -16.15
C PRO A 162 -7.10 16.58 -17.01
N SER A 163 -6.15 16.79 -17.87
CA SER A 163 -6.25 17.83 -18.88
C SER A 163 -7.44 17.55 -19.80
N GLY A 164 -8.18 18.61 -20.14
CA GLY A 164 -9.43 18.58 -20.90
C GLY A 164 -9.45 17.68 -22.15
N ASP A 165 -10.51 17.76 -22.96
CA ASP A 165 -10.89 16.88 -24.10
C ASP A 165 -9.82 16.55 -25.16
N LYS A 166 -8.63 17.08 -25.04
CA LYS A 166 -7.48 16.67 -25.84
C LYS A 166 -6.60 15.77 -24.98
N MET A 167 -6.51 14.49 -25.35
CA MET A 167 -5.44 13.58 -24.94
C MET A 167 -4.09 14.19 -25.34
N ASP A 168 -3.66 15.20 -24.64
CA ASP A 168 -2.29 15.68 -24.75
C ASP A 168 -1.45 14.86 -23.77
N HIS A 169 -0.76 13.87 -24.29
CA HIS A 169 0.13 13.00 -23.54
C HIS A 169 1.26 13.76 -22.83
N SER A 170 1.50 15.03 -23.16
CA SER A 170 2.54 15.86 -22.53
C SER A 170 2.27 16.16 -21.06
N HIS A 171 1.04 15.98 -20.58
CA HIS A 171 0.67 16.16 -19.16
C HIS A 171 0.72 14.87 -18.35
N LEU A 172 0.83 13.70 -19.00
CA LEU A 172 1.01 12.41 -18.33
C LEU A 172 2.42 12.28 -17.73
N ASP A 173 3.41 12.96 -18.29
CA ASP A 173 4.80 12.94 -17.85
C ASP A 173 5.02 13.58 -16.46
N ASN A 174 4.01 14.25 -15.90
CA ASN A 174 4.06 14.89 -14.58
C ASN A 174 3.18 14.20 -13.51
N HIS A 175 2.53 13.06 -13.83
CA HIS A 175 1.90 12.27 -12.79
C HIS A 175 2.99 11.65 -11.94
N VAL A 176 3.12 12.16 -10.73
CA VAL A 176 3.96 11.49 -9.74
C VAL A 176 3.23 10.22 -9.35
N ASN A 177 3.53 9.11 -10.03
CA ASN A 177 2.96 7.77 -9.81
C ASN A 177 3.36 7.17 -8.46
N ASN A 178 3.31 8.00 -7.42
CA ASN A 178 3.63 7.56 -6.08
C ASN A 178 2.48 6.75 -5.48
N ILE A 179 2.82 5.69 -4.77
CA ILE A 179 1.88 5.00 -3.89
C ILE A 179 2.05 5.61 -2.50
N ILE A 180 0.98 6.18 -1.98
CA ILE A 180 0.93 6.83 -0.66
C ILE A 180 0.80 5.76 0.41
N LEU A 181 1.60 5.87 1.47
CA LEU A 181 1.52 5.02 2.64
C LEU A 181 0.88 5.80 3.80
N LEU A 182 -0.22 5.26 4.32
CA LEU A 182 -0.84 5.74 5.55
C LEU A 182 -0.67 4.68 6.64
N ASN A 183 -0.32 5.12 7.85
CA ASN A 183 -0.13 4.23 9.00
C ASN A 183 -1.46 3.91 9.71
N PRO A 184 -1.49 2.98 10.69
CA PRO A 184 -2.70 2.61 11.42
C PRO A 184 -3.36 3.73 12.24
N LYS A 185 -2.70 4.88 12.40
CA LYS A 185 -3.31 6.08 13.00
C LYS A 185 -4.00 6.98 11.96
N GLY A 186 -4.01 6.56 10.68
CA GLY A 186 -4.53 7.36 9.57
C GLY A 186 -3.63 8.55 9.23
N GLU A 187 -2.33 8.50 9.55
CA GLU A 187 -1.37 9.56 9.27
C GLU A 187 -0.62 9.27 7.97
N PHE A 188 -0.27 10.30 7.23
CA PHE A 188 0.59 10.21 6.06
C PHE A 188 2.02 9.87 6.49
N ALA A 189 2.39 8.61 6.34
CA ALA A 189 3.65 8.06 6.85
C ALA A 189 4.78 8.04 5.83
N GLY A 190 4.48 8.00 4.54
CA GLY A 190 5.52 7.93 3.52
C GLY A 190 5.01 7.70 2.11
N VAL A 191 5.94 7.51 1.18
CA VAL A 191 5.68 7.41 -0.25
C VAL A 191 6.54 6.34 -0.89
N PHE A 192 5.95 5.41 -1.60
CA PHE A 192 6.70 4.57 -2.53
C PHE A 192 6.83 5.29 -3.87
N ARG A 193 8.05 5.37 -4.38
CA ARG A 193 8.36 6.05 -5.63
C ARG A 193 8.65 5.05 -6.74
N PRO A 194 8.17 5.32 -7.97
CA PRO A 194 8.55 4.51 -9.13
C PRO A 194 10.06 4.66 -9.46
N PRO A 195 10.64 3.70 -10.19
CA PRO A 195 10.00 2.49 -10.72
C PRO A 195 9.76 1.43 -9.64
N PHE A 196 8.61 0.76 -9.69
CA PHE A 196 8.26 -0.28 -8.73
C PHE A 196 8.86 -1.62 -9.14
N ASP A 197 9.84 -2.09 -8.38
CA ASP A 197 10.29 -3.48 -8.41
C ASP A 197 9.49 -4.28 -7.38
N ILE A 198 8.85 -5.36 -7.81
CA ILE A 198 7.93 -6.12 -6.95
C ILE A 198 8.62 -6.75 -5.74
N SER A 199 9.87 -7.19 -5.91
CA SER A 199 10.64 -7.81 -4.82
C SER A 199 10.97 -6.78 -3.76
N ARG A 200 11.41 -5.58 -4.17
CA ARG A 200 11.69 -4.44 -3.29
C ARG A 200 10.43 -3.92 -2.61
N LEU A 201 9.36 -3.74 -3.37
CA LEU A 201 8.08 -3.29 -2.85
C LEU A 201 7.55 -4.25 -1.77
N SER A 202 7.60 -5.56 -2.05
CA SER A 202 7.15 -6.60 -1.12
C SER A 202 8.02 -6.65 0.15
N LEU A 203 9.34 -6.63 -0.01
CA LEU A 203 10.28 -6.63 1.12
C LEU A 203 10.08 -5.40 2.01
N THR A 204 10.00 -4.23 1.41
CA THR A 204 9.84 -2.95 2.11
C THR A 204 8.51 -2.88 2.83
N TYR A 205 7.42 -3.24 2.15
CA TYR A 205 6.08 -3.24 2.73
C TYR A 205 5.96 -4.21 3.91
N GLN A 206 6.47 -5.45 3.78
CA GLN A 206 6.50 -6.40 4.88
C GLN A 206 7.31 -5.86 6.07
N SER A 207 8.48 -5.27 5.81
CA SER A 207 9.34 -4.72 6.86
C SER A 207 8.63 -3.68 7.73
N ILE A 208 7.96 -2.69 7.11
CA ILE A 208 7.32 -1.59 7.83
C ILE A 208 6.00 -2.00 8.50
N THR A 209 5.27 -2.96 7.92
CA THR A 209 3.96 -3.37 8.42
C THR A 209 4.02 -4.55 9.38
N SER A 210 5.20 -5.13 9.62
CA SER A 210 5.45 -6.17 10.63
C SER A 210 5.95 -5.59 11.95
N SER A 211 6.56 -4.40 11.94
CA SER A 211 6.99 -3.72 13.17
C SER A 211 5.75 -3.19 13.89
N LYS A 212 5.45 -3.80 15.03
CA LYS A 212 4.46 -3.30 16.00
C LYS A 212 5.03 -2.16 16.82
#